data_8963d6f0c662aabe70813c9c453f7260
#
_entry.id   8963d6f0c662aabe70813c9c453f7260
#
_cell.length_a   1.000
_cell.length_b   1.000
_cell.length_c   1.000
_cell.angle_alpha   90.00
_cell.angle_beta   90.00
_cell.angle_gamma   90.00
#
_symmetry.space_group_name_H-M   'P 1'
#
loop_
_entity.id
_entity.type
_entity.pdbx_description
1 polymer ?
#
loop_
_entity_poly.entity_id
_entity_poly.type
_entity_poly.pdbx_seq_one_letter_code
_entity_poly.pdbx_strand_id
1 'polypeptide(L)'
;MTQASLTLSFFLLLGLPQEPTRPLFRVSTEVVQIDVFVGKDGKAIPGLGRTAFSLYDDGEERDIEIVDVTTVPLDVTIVLDTSASVAGTKLRNLQSGVHAFIDGLEGKDRAALISFSQHVSLRAGLTSDRAELHDAVDAVSPFGATAWHDALFAGLKTVEGATHRPIVLLFSDGDDTYSFLLDEQLLPLVEHSDAVLYAITPVERRPGPGTAFSAGREQWLSFQEQRSRRTKLLRTLTEASGGRLIETESVGRLQQIFVELLAEMKTRYLLTFEPPHPIRQGWHDIEVEVNVRGADVHARRGYFYE
;
A
#
# COMPACT_ATOMS: atom_id res chain seq x y z
N MET A 1 60.85 59.84 -37.10
CA MET A 1 60.67 58.66 -37.96
C MET A 1 61.11 57.41 -37.18
N THR A 2 60.17 56.77 -36.51
CA THR A 2 60.41 55.62 -35.65
C THR A 2 59.52 54.47 -36.13
N GLN A 3 60.12 53.44 -36.68
CA GLN A 3 59.41 52.22 -37.13
C GLN A 3 59.09 51.36 -35.91
N ALA A 4 57.83 50.98 -35.76
CA ALA A 4 57.38 49.95 -34.82
C ALA A 4 57.35 48.61 -35.48
N SER A 5 58.18 47.65 -34.99
CA SER A 5 58.15 46.26 -35.40
C SER A 5 57.05 45.48 -34.68
N LEU A 6 56.15 44.91 -35.43
CA LEU A 6 55.10 44.03 -34.91
C LEU A 6 55.61 42.59 -34.97
N THR A 7 55.84 42.01 -33.77
CA THR A 7 56.15 40.58 -33.63
C THR A 7 54.84 39.78 -33.47
N LEU A 8 54.58 38.91 -34.45
CA LEU A 8 53.46 38.00 -34.47
C LEU A 8 53.81 36.69 -33.77
N SER A 9 53.32 36.49 -32.55
CA SER A 9 53.51 35.24 -31.79
C SER A 9 52.48 34.17 -32.23
N PHE A 10 52.97 33.10 -32.86
CA PHE A 10 52.20 31.97 -33.27
C PHE A 10 52.05 30.99 -32.07
N PHE A 11 50.85 30.95 -31.45
CA PHE A 11 50.52 29.98 -30.42
C PHE A 11 50.16 28.61 -31.06
N LEU A 12 51.05 27.64 -30.94
CA LEU A 12 50.83 26.25 -31.32
C LEU A 12 49.95 25.57 -30.26
N LEU A 13 48.67 25.42 -30.54
CA LEU A 13 47.75 24.61 -29.74
C LEU A 13 48.09 23.14 -29.93
N LEU A 14 48.83 22.55 -29.01
CA LEU A 14 48.99 21.12 -28.85
C LEU A 14 47.69 20.54 -28.34
N GLY A 15 46.93 19.87 -29.24
CA GLY A 15 45.74 19.08 -28.88
C GLY A 15 46.18 17.92 -27.99
N LEU A 16 45.65 17.91 -26.76
CA LEU A 16 45.74 16.79 -25.84
C LEU A 16 44.96 15.62 -26.44
N PRO A 17 45.48 14.38 -26.43
CA PRO A 17 44.72 13.22 -26.87
C PRO A 17 43.50 13.06 -25.93
N GLN A 18 42.29 13.16 -26.48
CA GLN A 18 41.05 12.74 -25.78
C GLN A 18 41.11 11.22 -25.64
N GLU A 19 41.22 10.76 -24.40
CA GLU A 19 41.01 9.35 -24.12
C GLU A 19 39.59 8.96 -24.57
N PRO A 20 39.40 7.81 -25.25
CA PRO A 20 38.07 7.34 -25.61
C PRO A 20 37.30 7.07 -24.31
N THR A 21 36.22 7.84 -24.05
CA THR A 21 35.28 7.54 -23.02
C THR A 21 34.69 6.16 -23.28
N ARG A 22 35.15 5.16 -22.52
CA ARG A 22 34.54 3.84 -22.51
C ARG A 22 33.08 4.03 -22.04
N PRO A 23 32.08 3.58 -22.79
CA PRO A 23 30.72 3.61 -22.33
C PRO A 23 30.68 2.77 -21.04
N LEU A 24 30.41 3.41 -19.91
CA LEU A 24 30.05 2.73 -18.68
C LEU A 24 28.63 2.17 -18.92
N PHE A 25 28.55 0.94 -19.37
CA PHE A 25 27.33 0.18 -19.29
C PHE A 25 27.06 -0.04 -17.78
N ARG A 26 26.22 0.80 -17.18
CA ARG A 26 25.56 0.45 -15.95
C ARG A 26 24.54 -0.62 -16.31
N VAL A 27 24.87 -1.87 -16.07
CA VAL A 27 23.86 -2.91 -15.97
C VAL A 27 23.12 -2.58 -14.66
N SER A 28 22.05 -1.81 -14.77
CA SER A 28 21.05 -1.72 -13.70
C SER A 28 20.30 -3.03 -13.75
N THR A 29 20.62 -3.96 -12.89
CA THR A 29 19.80 -5.16 -12.71
C THR A 29 18.52 -4.68 -12.02
N GLU A 30 17.45 -4.56 -12.78
CA GLU A 30 16.14 -4.25 -12.23
C GLU A 30 15.63 -5.51 -11.53
N VAL A 31 15.43 -5.41 -10.22
CA VAL A 31 14.91 -6.49 -9.38
C VAL A 31 13.46 -6.20 -9.06
N VAL A 32 12.58 -7.11 -9.41
CA VAL A 32 11.17 -7.04 -9.02
C VAL A 32 10.99 -7.65 -7.63
N GLN A 33 10.28 -6.94 -6.77
CA GLN A 33 10.00 -7.36 -5.39
C GLN A 33 8.51 -7.71 -5.25
N ILE A 34 8.24 -8.91 -4.74
CA ILE A 34 6.89 -9.41 -4.49
C ILE A 34 6.72 -9.72 -3.02
N ASP A 35 5.85 -8.97 -2.37
CA ASP A 35 5.49 -9.17 -0.96
C ASP A 35 4.41 -10.25 -0.85
N VAL A 36 4.69 -11.35 -0.14
CA VAL A 36 3.85 -12.55 -0.10
C VAL A 36 3.46 -12.90 1.34
N PHE A 37 2.17 -12.97 1.60
CA PHE A 37 1.65 -13.58 2.81
C PHE A 37 1.40 -15.07 2.58
N VAL A 38 1.83 -15.89 3.53
CA VAL A 38 1.50 -17.32 3.58
C VAL A 38 0.90 -17.63 4.94
N GLY A 39 -0.33 -18.11 4.93
CA GLY A 39 -1.06 -18.43 6.16
C GLY A 39 -1.84 -19.72 6.07
N LYS A 40 -2.38 -20.15 7.22
CA LYS A 40 -3.33 -21.24 7.33
C LYS A 40 -4.27 -20.97 8.50
N ASP A 41 -5.58 -21.13 8.25
CA ASP A 41 -6.61 -20.84 9.27
C ASP A 41 -6.47 -19.43 9.88
N GLY A 42 -6.10 -18.44 9.04
CA GLY A 42 -5.92 -17.04 9.45
C GLY A 42 -4.64 -16.75 10.23
N LYS A 43 -3.71 -17.71 10.35
CA LYS A 43 -2.42 -17.52 11.03
C LYS A 43 -1.27 -17.60 10.04
N ALA A 44 -0.32 -16.68 10.14
CA ALA A 44 0.89 -16.70 9.32
C ALA A 44 1.71 -17.97 9.57
N ILE A 45 2.33 -18.50 8.52
CA ILE A 45 3.27 -19.63 8.58
C ILE A 45 4.68 -19.04 8.40
N PRO A 46 5.46 -18.88 9.47
CA PRO A 46 6.82 -18.34 9.40
C PRO A 46 7.84 -19.43 9.02
N GLY A 47 9.03 -18.98 8.57
CA GLY A 47 10.21 -19.86 8.42
C GLY A 47 10.21 -20.76 7.18
N LEU A 48 9.40 -20.44 6.15
CA LEU A 48 9.47 -21.14 4.87
C LEU A 48 10.74 -20.74 4.13
N GLY A 49 11.49 -21.74 3.64
CA GLY A 49 12.66 -21.54 2.81
C GLY A 49 12.29 -21.39 1.33
N ARG A 50 13.27 -20.99 0.50
CA ARG A 50 13.11 -20.74 -0.95
C ARG A 50 12.40 -21.90 -1.67
N THR A 51 12.73 -23.13 -1.35
CA THR A 51 12.17 -24.33 -2.00
C THR A 51 10.68 -24.55 -1.74
N ALA A 52 10.08 -23.77 -0.83
CA ALA A 52 8.65 -23.79 -0.60
C ALA A 52 7.86 -22.94 -1.60
N PHE A 53 8.54 -22.08 -2.39
CA PHE A 53 7.90 -21.12 -3.29
C PHE A 53 8.27 -21.43 -4.75
N SER A 54 7.30 -21.29 -5.64
CA SER A 54 7.47 -21.11 -7.08
C SER A 54 6.81 -19.79 -7.48
N LEU A 55 7.50 -18.98 -8.28
CA LEU A 55 7.01 -17.70 -8.80
C LEU A 55 7.03 -17.77 -10.33
N TYR A 56 5.91 -17.37 -10.91
CA TYR A 56 5.74 -17.28 -12.36
C TYR A 56 5.50 -15.82 -12.76
N ASP A 57 6.20 -15.37 -13.80
CA ASP A 57 6.09 -14.06 -14.43
C ASP A 57 5.65 -14.27 -15.88
N ASP A 58 4.44 -13.80 -16.23
CA ASP A 58 3.77 -14.09 -17.50
C ASP A 58 3.70 -15.61 -17.82
N GLY A 59 3.54 -16.44 -16.79
CA GLY A 59 3.46 -17.92 -16.89
C GLY A 59 4.80 -18.64 -17.00
N GLU A 60 5.92 -17.94 -16.96
CA GLU A 60 7.26 -18.52 -16.93
C GLU A 60 7.83 -18.53 -15.51
N GLU A 61 8.30 -19.69 -15.05
CA GLU A 61 8.92 -19.83 -13.74
C GLU A 61 10.21 -19.02 -13.65
N ARG A 62 10.37 -18.25 -12.55
CA ARG A 62 11.54 -17.42 -12.27
C ARG A 62 12.36 -17.96 -11.11
N ASP A 63 13.66 -17.77 -11.23
CA ASP A 63 14.57 -18.00 -10.12
C ASP A 63 14.41 -16.87 -9.11
N ILE A 64 14.11 -17.21 -7.85
CA ILE A 64 13.79 -16.25 -6.80
C ILE A 64 14.81 -16.25 -5.69
N GLU A 65 14.94 -15.12 -5.02
CA GLU A 65 15.61 -15.02 -3.72
C GLU A 65 14.58 -14.60 -2.65
N ILE A 66 14.81 -15.02 -1.42
CA ILE A 66 14.02 -14.55 -0.26
C ILE A 66 14.86 -13.56 0.52
N VAL A 67 14.34 -12.35 0.65
CA VAL A 67 14.92 -11.33 1.52
C VAL A 67 14.37 -11.52 2.94
N ASP A 68 15.25 -11.48 3.93
CA ASP A 68 14.84 -11.52 5.34
C ASP A 68 14.04 -10.26 5.69
N VAL A 69 12.73 -10.41 5.76
CA VAL A 69 11.78 -9.31 6.00
C VAL A 69 11.97 -8.65 7.36
N THR A 70 12.59 -9.33 8.33
CA THR A 70 12.87 -8.74 9.65
C THR A 70 13.90 -7.61 9.57
N THR A 71 14.65 -7.56 8.47
CA THR A 71 15.65 -6.51 8.22
C THR A 71 15.11 -5.35 7.39
N VAL A 72 13.94 -5.49 6.76
CA VAL A 72 13.32 -4.49 5.88
C VAL A 72 12.21 -3.77 6.63
N PRO A 73 12.38 -2.50 6.99
CA PRO A 73 11.36 -1.73 7.70
C PRO A 73 10.09 -1.53 6.88
N LEU A 74 9.03 -1.09 7.55
CA LEU A 74 7.74 -0.75 6.95
C LEU A 74 7.62 0.76 6.74
N ASP A 75 7.01 1.16 5.61
CA ASP A 75 6.48 2.50 5.37
C ASP A 75 4.96 2.38 5.26
N VAL A 76 4.23 2.76 6.31
CA VAL A 76 2.79 2.54 6.40
C VAL A 76 2.04 3.86 6.30
N THR A 77 1.13 4.00 5.33
CA THR A 77 0.15 5.08 5.36
C THR A 77 -1.15 4.58 5.97
N ILE A 78 -1.53 5.13 7.11
CA ILE A 78 -2.81 4.91 7.77
C ILE A 78 -3.81 5.91 7.20
N VAL A 79 -4.86 5.41 6.53
CA VAL A 79 -5.92 6.20 5.89
C VAL A 79 -7.20 6.02 6.69
N LEU A 80 -7.57 7.05 7.44
CA LEU A 80 -8.54 7.00 8.52
C LEU A 80 -9.81 7.74 8.19
N ASP A 81 -10.93 7.03 8.15
CA ASP A 81 -12.26 7.63 8.01
C ASP A 81 -12.60 8.48 9.25
N THR A 82 -12.89 9.74 9.00
CA THR A 82 -13.36 10.71 9.98
C THR A 82 -14.67 11.36 9.52
N SER A 83 -15.46 10.66 8.71
CA SER A 83 -16.81 11.11 8.33
C SER A 83 -17.77 11.12 9.51
N ALA A 84 -18.93 11.73 9.37
CA ALA A 84 -19.90 11.85 10.45
C ALA A 84 -20.38 10.50 11.00
N SER A 85 -20.34 9.42 10.20
CA SER A 85 -20.76 8.07 10.57
C SER A 85 -19.88 7.41 11.64
N VAL A 86 -18.61 7.83 11.76
CA VAL A 86 -17.66 7.29 12.75
C VAL A 86 -17.70 8.02 14.09
N ALA A 87 -18.56 9.00 14.27
CA ALA A 87 -18.64 9.80 15.51
C ALA A 87 -18.83 8.96 16.78
N GLY A 88 -18.38 9.49 17.89
CA GLY A 88 -18.60 8.94 19.23
C GLY A 88 -17.73 7.74 19.56
N THR A 89 -18.32 6.61 19.92
CA THR A 89 -17.57 5.41 20.35
C THR A 89 -16.80 4.76 19.21
N LYS A 90 -17.29 4.84 17.97
CA LYS A 90 -16.58 4.31 16.80
C LYS A 90 -15.23 5.01 16.66
N LEU A 91 -15.19 6.35 16.69
CA LEU A 91 -13.95 7.11 16.56
C LEU A 91 -12.97 6.79 17.70
N ARG A 92 -13.44 6.73 18.95
CA ARG A 92 -12.55 6.37 20.07
C ARG A 92 -11.93 4.97 19.92
N ASN A 93 -12.71 3.98 19.50
CA ASN A 93 -12.19 2.63 19.25
C ASN A 93 -11.20 2.60 18.09
N LEU A 94 -11.45 3.41 17.07
CA LEU A 94 -10.56 3.55 15.91
C LEU A 94 -9.24 4.21 16.32
N GLN A 95 -9.28 5.34 17.04
CA GLN A 95 -8.09 5.99 17.60
C GLN A 95 -7.31 5.02 18.49
N SER A 96 -7.97 4.27 19.39
CA SER A 96 -7.31 3.26 20.23
C SER A 96 -6.62 2.17 19.40
N GLY A 97 -7.22 1.75 18.29
CA GLY A 97 -6.61 0.80 17.36
C GLY A 97 -5.37 1.35 16.69
N VAL A 98 -5.46 2.59 16.18
CA VAL A 98 -4.32 3.26 15.53
C VAL A 98 -3.19 3.52 16.53
N HIS A 99 -3.49 3.94 17.76
CA HIS A 99 -2.48 4.07 18.81
C HIS A 99 -1.75 2.75 19.08
N ALA A 100 -2.49 1.64 19.21
CA ALA A 100 -1.88 0.33 19.43
C ALA A 100 -1.02 -0.12 18.23
N PHE A 101 -1.41 0.25 17.00
CA PHE A 101 -0.62 0.01 15.81
C PHE A 101 0.70 0.80 15.84
N ILE A 102 0.62 2.10 16.15
CA ILE A 102 1.80 2.99 16.26
C ILE A 102 2.76 2.48 17.33
N ASP A 103 2.24 2.07 18.50
CA ASP A 103 3.05 1.51 19.60
C ASP A 103 3.77 0.22 19.21
N GLY A 104 3.18 -0.56 18.31
CA GLY A 104 3.75 -1.80 17.81
C GLY A 104 4.78 -1.65 16.67
N LEU A 105 4.94 -0.45 16.09
CA LEU A 105 6.00 -0.17 15.12
C LEU A 105 7.37 -0.32 15.76
N GLU A 106 8.39 -0.74 15.03
CA GLU A 106 9.71 -1.04 15.56
C GLU A 106 10.81 -0.31 14.80
N GLY A 107 11.87 0.02 15.52
CA GLY A 107 13.12 0.45 14.93
C GLY A 107 12.98 1.56 13.88
N LYS A 108 13.12 1.19 12.62
CA LYS A 108 13.10 2.11 11.48
C LYS A 108 11.75 2.16 10.76
N ASP A 109 10.73 1.47 11.27
CA ASP A 109 9.38 1.57 10.70
C ASP A 109 8.91 3.01 10.75
N ARG A 110 8.27 3.46 9.66
CA ARG A 110 7.67 4.79 9.56
C ARG A 110 6.18 4.67 9.31
N ALA A 111 5.43 5.64 9.80
CA ALA A 111 4.03 5.76 9.46
C ALA A 111 3.70 7.19 9.01
N ALA A 112 2.66 7.29 8.19
CA ALA A 112 1.98 8.53 7.87
C ALA A 112 0.52 8.41 8.28
N LEU A 113 -0.14 9.51 8.60
CA LEU A 113 -1.56 9.55 8.89
C LEU A 113 -2.28 10.48 7.92
N ILE A 114 -3.23 9.92 7.19
CA ILE A 114 -4.21 10.65 6.41
C ILE A 114 -5.56 10.48 7.08
N SER A 115 -6.25 11.58 7.39
CA SER A 115 -7.66 11.54 7.77
C SER A 115 -8.51 12.01 6.60
N PHE A 116 -9.68 11.41 6.42
CA PHE A 116 -10.61 11.85 5.40
C PHE A 116 -12.05 11.89 5.88
N SER A 117 -12.78 12.82 5.32
CA SER A 117 -14.21 12.94 5.33
C SER A 117 -14.64 13.36 3.93
N GLN A 118 -15.29 14.50 3.75
CA GLN A 118 -15.43 15.15 2.43
C GLN A 118 -14.12 15.80 1.93
N HIS A 119 -13.12 15.91 2.79
CA HIS A 119 -11.78 16.41 2.46
C HIS A 119 -10.74 15.40 2.93
N VAL A 120 -9.72 15.20 2.11
CA VAL A 120 -8.55 14.39 2.43
C VAL A 120 -7.46 15.29 3.01
N SER A 121 -6.90 14.90 4.14
CA SER A 121 -5.92 15.71 4.88
C SER A 121 -4.76 14.85 5.36
N LEU A 122 -3.54 15.16 4.93
CA LEU A 122 -2.33 14.60 5.50
C LEU A 122 -2.13 15.21 6.90
N ARG A 123 -2.20 14.40 7.95
CA ARG A 123 -2.06 14.80 9.35
C ARG A 123 -0.63 14.68 9.85
N ALA A 124 0.06 13.61 9.41
CA ALA A 124 1.48 13.41 9.63
C ALA A 124 2.08 12.76 8.38
N GLY A 125 3.23 13.25 7.91
CA GLY A 125 3.99 12.62 6.83
C GLY A 125 4.66 11.33 7.31
N LEU A 126 5.38 10.62 6.41
CA LEU A 126 6.13 9.42 6.81
C LEU A 126 7.20 9.78 7.85
N THR A 127 6.98 9.36 9.08
CA THR A 127 7.85 9.64 10.22
C THR A 127 7.98 8.41 11.12
N SER A 128 9.11 8.30 11.83
CA SER A 128 9.30 7.35 12.93
C SER A 128 9.02 7.98 14.29
N ASP A 129 8.69 9.28 14.33
CA ASP A 129 8.33 9.98 15.56
C ASP A 129 6.90 9.59 15.99
N ARG A 130 6.83 8.74 17.01
CA ARG A 130 5.56 8.23 17.53
C ARG A 130 4.75 9.28 18.23
N ALA A 131 5.39 10.25 18.87
CA ALA A 131 4.69 11.34 19.54
C ALA A 131 3.93 12.20 18.52
N GLU A 132 4.57 12.54 17.38
CA GLU A 132 3.93 13.24 16.27
C GLU A 132 2.72 12.45 15.74
N LEU A 133 2.87 11.13 15.58
CA LEU A 133 1.77 10.27 15.09
C LEU A 133 0.62 10.19 16.09
N HIS A 134 0.90 10.04 17.39
CA HIS A 134 -0.13 10.03 18.43
C HIS A 134 -0.89 11.35 18.49
N ASP A 135 -0.19 12.49 18.48
CA ASP A 135 -0.79 13.81 18.47
C ASP A 135 -1.69 14.01 17.24
N ALA A 136 -1.24 13.52 16.07
CA ALA A 136 -2.02 13.57 14.84
C ALA A 136 -3.30 12.73 14.91
N VAL A 137 -3.27 11.55 15.57
CA VAL A 137 -4.46 10.70 15.79
C VAL A 137 -5.44 11.38 16.76
N ASP A 138 -4.95 12.00 17.83
CA ASP A 138 -5.80 12.66 18.82
C ASP A 138 -6.48 13.92 18.27
N ALA A 139 -5.84 14.59 17.30
CA ALA A 139 -6.35 15.79 16.66
C ALA A 139 -7.50 15.56 15.66
N VAL A 140 -7.80 14.30 15.27
CA VAL A 140 -8.88 14.04 14.32
C VAL A 140 -10.26 14.20 14.97
N SER A 141 -11.19 14.76 14.20
CA SER A 141 -12.57 14.94 14.62
C SER A 141 -13.54 14.56 13.50
N PRO A 142 -14.71 13.96 13.82
CA PRO A 142 -15.64 13.46 12.82
C PRO A 142 -16.42 14.61 12.21
N PHE A 143 -16.51 14.62 10.86
CA PHE A 143 -17.26 15.64 10.14
C PHE A 143 -17.57 15.22 8.70
N GLY A 144 -18.74 15.57 8.19
CA GLY A 144 -19.07 15.57 6.76
C GLY A 144 -19.30 14.22 6.11
N ALA A 145 -19.18 14.19 4.80
CA ALA A 145 -19.39 13.05 3.91
C ALA A 145 -18.15 12.16 3.85
N THR A 146 -18.11 11.18 2.96
CA THR A 146 -17.06 10.17 2.85
C THR A 146 -16.43 10.20 1.45
N ALA A 147 -15.14 10.47 1.35
CA ALA A 147 -14.34 10.51 0.11
C ALA A 147 -13.16 9.52 0.19
N TRP A 148 -13.49 8.21 0.33
CA TRP A 148 -12.44 7.21 0.54
C TRP A 148 -11.66 6.86 -0.73
N HIS A 149 -12.22 7.04 -1.94
CA HIS A 149 -11.47 6.83 -3.19
C HIS A 149 -10.31 7.82 -3.31
N ASP A 150 -10.59 9.10 -3.09
CA ASP A 150 -9.55 10.15 -3.12
C ASP A 150 -8.53 9.95 -1.99
N ALA A 151 -8.99 9.48 -0.82
CA ALA A 151 -8.12 9.17 0.30
C ALA A 151 -7.21 7.96 0.04
N LEU A 152 -7.72 6.91 -0.61
CA LEU A 152 -6.92 5.78 -1.06
C LEU A 152 -5.82 6.23 -2.02
N PHE A 153 -6.17 7.05 -3.01
CA PHE A 153 -5.19 7.62 -3.95
C PHE A 153 -4.09 8.39 -3.21
N ALA A 154 -4.48 9.27 -2.27
CA ALA A 154 -3.50 10.01 -1.46
C ALA A 154 -2.62 9.07 -0.63
N GLY A 155 -3.19 7.98 -0.09
CA GLY A 155 -2.47 6.95 0.66
C GLY A 155 -1.42 6.24 -0.19
N LEU A 156 -1.78 5.81 -1.40
CA LEU A 156 -0.86 5.18 -2.34
C LEU A 156 0.28 6.14 -2.73
N LYS A 157 -0.04 7.41 -3.01
CA LYS A 157 0.95 8.44 -3.35
C LYS A 157 1.90 8.78 -2.19
N THR A 158 1.48 8.62 -0.95
CA THR A 158 2.32 8.90 0.22
C THR A 158 3.48 7.89 0.36
N VAL A 159 3.29 6.65 -0.09
CA VAL A 159 4.34 5.60 -0.06
C VAL A 159 4.95 5.31 -1.43
N GLU A 160 4.59 6.08 -2.47
CA GLU A 160 5.18 5.93 -3.79
C GLU A 160 6.68 6.23 -3.76
N GLY A 161 7.49 5.33 -4.33
CA GLY A 161 8.95 5.43 -4.29
C GLY A 161 9.57 5.29 -2.89
N ALA A 162 8.82 4.74 -1.93
CA ALA A 162 9.32 4.45 -0.59
C ALA A 162 10.53 3.51 -0.63
N THR A 163 11.49 3.75 0.25
CA THR A 163 12.71 2.91 0.37
C THR A 163 12.51 1.66 1.21
N HIS A 164 11.41 1.61 1.95
CA HIS A 164 10.98 0.49 2.78
C HIS A 164 9.78 -0.21 2.14
N ARG A 165 9.24 -1.24 2.79
CA ARG A 165 8.06 -1.98 2.30
C ARG A 165 6.81 -1.09 2.37
N PRO A 166 6.25 -0.67 1.23
CA PRO A 166 5.12 0.25 1.20
C PRO A 166 3.82 -0.46 1.55
N ILE A 167 3.07 0.09 2.50
CA ILE A 167 1.78 -0.45 2.95
C ILE A 167 0.76 0.69 3.06
N VAL A 168 -0.44 0.45 2.60
CA VAL A 168 -1.60 1.31 2.85
C VAL A 168 -2.62 0.56 3.70
N LEU A 169 -3.02 1.15 4.81
CA LEU A 169 -4.02 0.63 5.73
C LEU A 169 -5.23 1.55 5.74
N LEU A 170 -6.27 1.18 5.01
CA LEU A 170 -7.51 1.94 4.88
C LEU A 170 -8.55 1.46 5.89
N PHE A 171 -9.11 2.39 6.67
CA PHE A 171 -10.33 2.15 7.43
C PHE A 171 -11.47 3.01 6.89
N SER A 172 -12.60 2.39 6.55
CA SER A 172 -13.84 3.09 6.21
C SER A 172 -15.06 2.30 6.63
N ASP A 173 -16.05 2.97 7.22
CA ASP A 173 -17.33 2.39 7.60
C ASP A 173 -18.48 2.77 6.66
N GLY A 174 -18.21 3.62 5.66
CA GLY A 174 -19.22 4.18 4.76
C GLY A 174 -18.96 3.91 3.27
N ASP A 175 -20.02 4.11 2.49
CA ASP A 175 -19.92 4.16 1.03
C ASP A 175 -19.28 5.48 0.60
N ASP A 176 -18.59 5.49 -0.53
CA ASP A 176 -18.09 6.73 -1.11
C ASP A 176 -19.26 7.61 -1.54
N THR A 177 -19.24 8.86 -1.09
CA THR A 177 -20.31 9.81 -1.36
C THR A 177 -19.80 11.17 -1.87
N TYR A 178 -18.46 11.34 -1.90
CA TYR A 178 -17.91 12.67 -2.16
C TYR A 178 -16.60 12.70 -2.96
N SER A 179 -16.02 11.58 -3.32
CA SER A 179 -14.78 11.53 -4.10
C SER A 179 -14.96 12.05 -5.53
N PHE A 180 -13.89 12.57 -6.08
CA PHE A 180 -13.76 12.86 -7.51
C PHE A 180 -13.43 11.60 -8.32
N LEU A 181 -12.66 10.68 -7.74
CA LEU A 181 -12.31 9.40 -8.35
C LEU A 181 -13.51 8.45 -8.35
N LEU A 182 -13.67 7.74 -9.46
CA LEU A 182 -14.73 6.75 -9.67
C LEU A 182 -14.21 5.33 -9.39
N ASP A 183 -15.12 4.38 -9.12
CA ASP A 183 -14.79 2.98 -8.81
C ASP A 183 -13.85 2.35 -9.86
N GLU A 184 -14.07 2.60 -11.15
CA GLU A 184 -13.31 2.04 -12.26
C GLU A 184 -11.88 2.55 -12.36
N GLN A 185 -11.57 3.68 -11.73
CA GLN A 185 -10.24 4.25 -11.72
C GLN A 185 -9.33 3.67 -10.63
N LEU A 186 -9.92 3.04 -9.60
CA LEU A 186 -9.16 2.60 -8.43
C LEU A 186 -8.30 1.37 -8.70
N LEU A 187 -8.81 0.40 -9.47
CA LEU A 187 -8.04 -0.82 -9.74
C LEU A 187 -6.74 -0.52 -10.50
N PRO A 188 -6.73 0.26 -11.59
CA PRO A 188 -5.48 0.67 -12.24
C PRO A 188 -4.52 1.40 -11.31
N LEU A 189 -5.01 2.26 -10.39
CA LEU A 189 -4.16 2.96 -9.43
C LEU A 189 -3.45 2.00 -8.46
N VAL A 190 -4.17 0.96 -7.99
CA VAL A 190 -3.61 -0.07 -7.11
C VAL A 190 -2.62 -0.96 -7.86
N GLU A 191 -2.92 -1.34 -9.10
CA GLU A 191 -2.07 -2.17 -9.94
C GLU A 191 -0.73 -1.49 -10.29
N HIS A 192 -0.73 -0.16 -10.45
CA HIS A 192 0.50 0.63 -10.68
C HIS A 192 1.28 0.94 -9.40
N SER A 193 0.74 0.59 -8.24
CA SER A 193 1.40 0.83 -6.95
C SER A 193 2.12 -0.41 -6.45
N ASP A 194 3.29 -0.25 -5.85
CA ASP A 194 3.99 -1.32 -5.14
C ASP A 194 3.45 -1.57 -3.73
N ALA A 195 2.52 -0.74 -3.27
CA ALA A 195 2.00 -0.81 -1.92
C ALA A 195 1.04 -2.00 -1.73
N VAL A 196 1.21 -2.72 -0.63
CA VAL A 196 0.23 -3.71 -0.17
C VAL A 196 -0.93 -2.99 0.51
N LEU A 197 -2.15 -3.15 -0.01
CA LEU A 197 -3.34 -2.52 0.52
C LEU A 197 -4.09 -3.44 1.49
N TYR A 198 -4.25 -3.00 2.71
CA TYR A 198 -5.18 -3.57 3.68
C TYR A 198 -6.38 -2.65 3.84
N ALA A 199 -7.57 -3.23 3.91
CA ALA A 199 -8.77 -2.49 4.21
C ALA A 199 -9.52 -3.09 5.41
N ILE A 200 -9.99 -2.26 6.32
CA ILE A 200 -10.83 -2.66 7.45
C ILE A 200 -12.19 -2.00 7.28
N THR A 201 -13.25 -2.79 7.27
CA THR A 201 -14.62 -2.29 7.21
C THR A 201 -15.50 -2.97 8.27
N PRO A 202 -16.28 -2.20 9.05
CA PRO A 202 -17.23 -2.80 9.97
C PRO A 202 -18.40 -3.41 9.19
N VAL A 203 -18.79 -4.62 9.63
CA VAL A 203 -20.03 -5.26 9.18
C VAL A 203 -21.18 -4.76 10.04
N GLU A 204 -22.00 -3.87 9.51
CA GLU A 204 -23.21 -3.47 10.23
C GLU A 204 -24.17 -4.66 10.37
N ARG A 205 -24.55 -4.96 11.60
CA ARG A 205 -25.56 -6.00 11.86
C ARG A 205 -26.87 -5.64 11.19
N ARG A 206 -27.57 -6.64 10.65
CA ARG A 206 -28.93 -6.48 10.16
C ARG A 206 -29.76 -5.73 11.20
N PRO A 207 -30.48 -4.67 10.81
CA PRO A 207 -31.50 -4.13 11.67
C PRO A 207 -32.43 -5.27 12.10
N GLY A 208 -32.71 -5.38 13.38
CA GLY A 208 -33.65 -6.38 13.88
C GLY A 208 -35.00 -6.29 13.17
N PRO A 209 -35.82 -7.34 13.18
CA PRO A 209 -37.11 -7.40 12.46
C PRO A 209 -38.06 -6.22 12.70
N GLY A 210 -37.85 -5.45 13.79
CA GLY A 210 -38.68 -4.29 14.13
C GLY A 210 -38.22 -2.95 13.53
N THR A 211 -36.96 -2.82 13.11
CA THR A 211 -36.42 -1.57 12.56
C THR A 211 -36.50 -1.51 11.02
N ALA A 212 -36.65 -2.65 10.35
CA ALA A 212 -36.83 -2.72 8.91
C ALA A 212 -38.19 -2.15 8.43
N PHE A 213 -39.16 -1.97 9.32
CA PHE A 213 -40.46 -1.43 8.98
C PHE A 213 -40.54 0.10 8.88
N SER A 214 -39.56 0.83 9.41
CA SER A 214 -39.55 2.29 9.35
C SER A 214 -38.83 2.87 8.13
N ALA A 215 -37.84 2.16 7.59
CA ALA A 215 -37.25 2.46 6.29
C ALA A 215 -37.90 1.52 5.27
N GLY A 216 -38.53 2.04 4.24
CA GLY A 216 -39.21 1.21 3.22
C GLY A 216 -38.29 0.12 2.69
N ARG A 217 -38.86 -1.04 2.30
CA ARG A 217 -38.12 -2.20 1.77
C ARG A 217 -37.15 -1.84 0.65
N GLU A 218 -37.46 -0.85 -0.15
CA GLU A 218 -36.64 -0.37 -1.28
C GLU A 218 -35.35 0.33 -0.76
N GLN A 219 -35.46 1.17 0.25
CA GLN A 219 -34.28 1.81 0.87
C GLN A 219 -33.34 0.77 1.51
N TRP A 220 -33.91 -0.25 2.12
CA TRP A 220 -33.12 -1.33 2.71
C TRP A 220 -32.40 -2.16 1.64
N LEU A 221 -33.05 -2.48 0.52
CA LEU A 221 -32.45 -3.19 -0.60
C LEU A 221 -31.33 -2.38 -1.25
N SER A 222 -31.55 -1.08 -1.51
CA SER A 222 -30.52 -0.21 -2.07
C SER A 222 -29.28 -0.09 -1.17
N PHE A 223 -29.48 0.01 0.15
CA PHE A 223 -28.39 0.01 1.13
C PHE A 223 -27.58 -1.30 1.10
N GLN A 224 -28.25 -2.45 0.99
CA GLN A 224 -27.58 -3.75 0.88
C GLN A 224 -26.80 -3.90 -0.43
N GLU A 225 -27.33 -3.39 -1.52
CA GLU A 225 -26.65 -3.40 -2.83
C GLU A 225 -25.39 -2.53 -2.82
N GLN A 226 -25.48 -1.30 -2.32
CA GLN A 226 -24.35 -0.38 -2.20
C GLN A 226 -23.24 -0.98 -1.34
N ARG A 227 -23.60 -1.53 -0.17
CA ARG A 227 -22.65 -2.19 0.72
C ARG A 227 -21.99 -3.39 0.07
N SER A 228 -22.75 -4.25 -0.62
CA SER A 228 -22.21 -5.40 -1.34
C SER A 228 -21.23 -4.99 -2.43
N ARG A 229 -21.56 -3.90 -3.16
CA ARG A 229 -20.70 -3.31 -4.18
C ARG A 229 -19.40 -2.79 -3.58
N ARG A 230 -19.45 -2.02 -2.49
CA ARG A 230 -18.27 -1.51 -1.76
C ARG A 230 -17.38 -2.66 -1.29
N THR A 231 -17.95 -3.63 -0.58
CA THR A 231 -17.18 -4.79 -0.07
C THR A 231 -16.51 -5.55 -1.22
N LYS A 232 -17.20 -5.75 -2.33
CA LYS A 232 -16.63 -6.39 -3.52
C LYS A 232 -15.46 -5.56 -4.09
N LEU A 233 -15.63 -4.25 -4.21
CA LEU A 233 -14.60 -3.35 -4.70
C LEU A 233 -13.37 -3.38 -3.80
N LEU A 234 -13.53 -3.17 -2.50
CA LEU A 234 -12.43 -3.22 -1.52
C LEU A 234 -11.70 -4.58 -1.55
N ARG A 235 -12.44 -5.68 -1.67
CA ARG A 235 -11.85 -7.02 -1.81
C ARG A 235 -11.02 -7.13 -3.08
N THR A 236 -11.54 -6.68 -4.22
CA THR A 236 -10.82 -6.69 -5.49
C THR A 236 -9.53 -5.88 -5.41
N LEU A 237 -9.57 -4.67 -4.83
CA LEU A 237 -8.41 -3.80 -4.69
C LEU A 237 -7.35 -4.39 -3.75
N THR A 238 -7.78 -4.91 -2.59
CA THR A 238 -6.84 -5.51 -1.63
C THR A 238 -6.19 -6.77 -2.19
N GLU A 239 -6.94 -7.64 -2.85
CA GLU A 239 -6.40 -8.85 -3.49
C GLU A 239 -5.44 -8.52 -4.63
N ALA A 240 -5.72 -7.48 -5.43
CA ALA A 240 -4.84 -7.06 -6.53
C ALA A 240 -3.45 -6.63 -6.02
N SER A 241 -3.38 -5.99 -4.85
CA SER A 241 -2.14 -5.56 -4.22
C SER A 241 -1.44 -6.64 -3.38
N GLY A 242 -2.03 -7.81 -3.21
CA GLY A 242 -1.52 -8.87 -2.32
C GLY A 242 -1.84 -8.67 -0.83
N GLY A 243 -2.70 -7.71 -0.50
CA GLY A 243 -3.23 -7.53 0.84
C GLY A 243 -4.58 -8.22 1.04
N ARG A 244 -5.38 -7.74 1.97
CA ARG A 244 -6.70 -8.32 2.24
C ARG A 244 -7.71 -7.36 2.86
N LEU A 245 -8.98 -7.65 2.65
CA LEU A 245 -10.10 -6.99 3.32
C LEU A 245 -10.41 -7.69 4.65
N ILE A 246 -10.49 -6.92 5.72
CA ILE A 246 -10.90 -7.37 7.05
C ILE A 246 -12.30 -6.81 7.33
N GLU A 247 -13.27 -7.71 7.41
CA GLU A 247 -14.63 -7.39 7.82
C GLU A 247 -14.78 -7.67 9.31
N THR A 248 -15.19 -6.68 10.11
CA THR A 248 -15.39 -6.85 11.55
C THR A 248 -16.81 -6.54 11.99
N GLU A 249 -17.42 -7.45 12.75
CA GLU A 249 -18.74 -7.23 13.36
C GLU A 249 -18.70 -6.32 14.59
N SER A 250 -17.52 -6.01 15.10
CA SER A 250 -17.36 -5.25 16.33
C SER A 250 -16.25 -4.24 16.23
N VAL A 251 -16.63 -2.95 16.26
CA VAL A 251 -15.68 -1.84 16.38
C VAL A 251 -14.82 -1.92 17.66
N GLY A 252 -15.31 -2.61 18.69
CA GLY A 252 -14.54 -2.84 19.92
C GLY A 252 -13.34 -3.78 19.74
N ARG A 253 -13.27 -4.53 18.62
CA ARG A 253 -12.14 -5.39 18.29
C ARG A 253 -11.07 -4.71 17.44
N LEU A 254 -11.25 -3.44 17.05
CA LEU A 254 -10.34 -2.75 16.16
C LEU A 254 -8.90 -2.75 16.70
N GLN A 255 -8.71 -2.50 17.98
CA GLN A 255 -7.37 -2.54 18.59
C GLN A 255 -6.68 -3.89 18.35
N GLN A 256 -7.38 -4.99 18.59
CA GLN A 256 -6.85 -6.33 18.35
C GLN A 256 -6.54 -6.56 16.89
N ILE A 257 -7.43 -6.13 15.97
CA ILE A 257 -7.26 -6.26 14.53
C ILE A 257 -6.03 -5.51 14.04
N PHE A 258 -5.80 -4.29 14.51
CA PHE A 258 -4.61 -3.50 14.14
C PHE A 258 -3.31 -4.18 14.60
N VAL A 259 -3.29 -4.74 15.82
CA VAL A 259 -2.13 -5.49 16.33
C VAL A 259 -1.89 -6.77 15.51
N GLU A 260 -2.96 -7.52 15.20
CA GLU A 260 -2.86 -8.75 14.37
C GLU A 260 -2.36 -8.42 12.95
N LEU A 261 -2.83 -7.31 12.35
CA LEU A 261 -2.36 -6.86 11.05
C LEU A 261 -0.89 -6.48 11.05
N LEU A 262 -0.44 -5.74 12.06
CA LEU A 262 0.97 -5.39 12.16
C LEU A 262 1.85 -6.64 12.29
N ALA A 263 1.42 -7.63 13.09
CA ALA A 263 2.12 -8.90 13.20
C ALA A 263 2.16 -9.64 11.85
N GLU A 264 1.05 -9.63 11.09
CA GLU A 264 0.99 -10.19 9.75
C GLU A 264 1.98 -9.48 8.80
N MET A 265 1.97 -8.15 8.76
CA MET A 265 2.87 -7.35 7.92
C MET A 265 4.35 -7.69 8.18
N LYS A 266 4.70 -8.00 9.43
CA LYS A 266 6.07 -8.38 9.84
C LYS A 266 6.43 -9.84 9.56
N THR A 267 5.47 -10.69 9.20
CA THR A 267 5.70 -12.13 8.94
C THR A 267 5.54 -12.50 7.46
N ARG A 268 5.36 -11.54 6.57
CA ARG A 268 5.27 -11.77 5.13
C ARG A 268 6.65 -12.13 4.57
N TYR A 269 6.68 -12.74 3.38
CA TYR A 269 7.91 -13.04 2.65
C TYR A 269 8.13 -11.99 1.57
N LEU A 270 9.36 -11.55 1.40
CA LEU A 270 9.75 -10.69 0.29
C LEU A 270 10.54 -11.54 -0.70
N LEU A 271 9.88 -11.91 -1.80
CA LEU A 271 10.51 -12.60 -2.91
C LEU A 271 11.08 -11.58 -3.89
N THR A 272 12.25 -11.85 -4.41
CA THR A 272 12.86 -11.02 -5.45
C THR A 272 13.26 -11.88 -6.62
N PHE A 273 13.13 -11.34 -7.83
CA PHE A 273 13.59 -11.97 -9.06
C PHE A 273 14.06 -10.94 -10.07
N GLU A 274 14.89 -11.37 -11.03
CA GLU A 274 15.32 -10.55 -12.15
C GLU A 274 14.42 -10.86 -13.36
N PRO A 275 13.67 -9.88 -13.90
CA PRO A 275 12.87 -10.09 -15.09
C PRO A 275 13.76 -10.30 -16.33
N PRO A 276 13.29 -11.01 -17.38
CA PRO A 276 14.07 -11.25 -18.58
C PRO A 276 14.31 -9.97 -19.37
N HIS A 277 15.53 -9.75 -19.85
CA HIS A 277 15.86 -8.61 -20.70
C HIS A 277 15.75 -8.95 -22.21
N PRO A 278 15.21 -8.04 -23.05
CA PRO A 278 14.57 -6.78 -22.67
C PRO A 278 13.21 -7.00 -21.99
N ILE A 279 12.92 -6.20 -20.97
CA ILE A 279 11.63 -6.27 -20.27
C ILE A 279 10.55 -5.70 -21.20
N ARG A 280 9.42 -6.39 -21.30
CA ARG A 280 8.25 -5.91 -22.05
C ARG A 280 7.59 -4.76 -21.28
N GLN A 281 7.30 -3.65 -21.94
CA GLN A 281 6.51 -2.58 -21.33
C GLN A 281 5.08 -3.03 -21.07
N GLY A 282 4.50 -2.51 -20.02
CA GLY A 282 3.11 -2.74 -19.63
C GLY A 282 2.94 -3.68 -18.44
N TRP A 283 1.78 -4.30 -18.36
CA TRP A 283 1.42 -5.21 -17.27
C TRP A 283 2.07 -6.59 -17.44
N HIS A 284 2.58 -7.14 -16.34
CA HIS A 284 3.11 -8.49 -16.20
C HIS A 284 2.33 -9.24 -15.14
N ASP A 285 1.82 -10.41 -15.47
CA ASP A 285 1.08 -11.25 -14.52
C ASP A 285 2.04 -11.99 -13.59
N ILE A 286 1.78 -11.96 -12.28
CA ILE A 286 2.53 -12.70 -11.26
C ILE A 286 1.63 -13.76 -10.63
N GLU A 287 2.13 -14.97 -10.57
CA GLU A 287 1.54 -16.06 -9.82
C GLU A 287 2.58 -16.62 -8.82
N VAL A 288 2.16 -16.77 -7.56
CA VAL A 288 3.00 -17.36 -6.51
C VAL A 288 2.32 -18.61 -5.98
N GLU A 289 3.00 -19.73 -6.12
CA GLU A 289 2.61 -21.01 -5.55
C GLU A 289 3.44 -21.35 -4.31
N VAL A 290 2.83 -21.99 -3.32
CA VAL A 290 3.52 -22.41 -2.09
C VAL A 290 3.28 -23.91 -1.85
N ASN A 291 4.35 -24.66 -1.70
CA ASN A 291 4.29 -26.10 -1.44
C ASN A 291 3.97 -26.41 0.04
N VAL A 292 2.84 -25.85 0.51
CA VAL A 292 2.29 -26.11 1.86
C VAL A 292 0.82 -26.46 1.72
N ARG A 293 0.44 -27.65 2.09
CA ARG A 293 -0.94 -28.14 1.91
C ARG A 293 -1.95 -27.32 2.68
N GLY A 294 -2.89 -26.68 1.92
CA GLY A 294 -3.97 -25.89 2.47
C GLY A 294 -3.51 -24.55 3.04
N ALA A 295 -2.40 -24.02 2.54
CA ALA A 295 -2.00 -22.65 2.83
C ALA A 295 -2.84 -21.66 1.99
N ASP A 296 -3.17 -20.53 2.63
CA ASP A 296 -3.70 -19.34 1.95
C ASP A 296 -2.51 -18.46 1.54
N VAL A 297 -2.43 -18.10 0.26
CA VAL A 297 -1.35 -17.27 -0.29
C VAL A 297 -1.94 -15.97 -0.78
N HIS A 298 -1.39 -14.85 -0.32
CA HIS A 298 -1.75 -13.52 -0.81
C HIS A 298 -0.49 -12.82 -1.32
N ALA A 299 -0.46 -12.57 -2.62
CA ALA A 299 0.57 -11.81 -3.34
C ALA A 299 -0.10 -10.88 -4.34
N ARG A 300 0.59 -9.82 -4.77
CA ARG A 300 0.10 -8.98 -5.87
C ARG A 300 -0.06 -9.82 -7.14
N ARG A 301 -1.07 -9.48 -7.94
CA ARG A 301 -1.38 -10.23 -9.18
C ARG A 301 -0.45 -9.90 -10.35
N GLY A 302 0.36 -8.89 -10.21
CA GLY A 302 1.27 -8.46 -11.28
C GLY A 302 1.98 -7.17 -10.92
N TYR A 303 2.75 -6.67 -11.86
CA TYR A 303 3.43 -5.38 -11.77
C TYR A 303 3.40 -4.67 -13.12
N PHE A 304 3.55 -3.36 -13.09
CA PHE A 304 3.60 -2.54 -14.29
C PHE A 304 5.05 -2.12 -14.55
N TYR A 305 5.53 -2.34 -15.77
CA TYR A 305 6.85 -1.90 -16.23
C TYR A 305 6.68 -0.77 -17.26
N GLU A 306 7.29 0.40 -16.99
CA GLU A 306 7.20 1.61 -17.83
C GLU A 306 8.24 1.65 -18.96
#